data_18285b3be13908114adca40862c66f93
#
_entry.id   18285b3be13908114adca40862c66f93
#
_cell.length_a   1.000
_cell.length_b   1.000
_cell.length_c   1.000
_cell.angle_alpha   90.00
_cell.angle_beta   90.00
_cell.angle_gamma   90.00
#
_symmetry.space_group_name_H-M   'P 1'
#
loop_
_entity.id
_entity.type
_entity.pdbx_description
1 polymer ?
#
loop_
_entity_poly.entity_id
_entity_poly.type
_entity_poly.pdbx_seq_one_letter_code
_entity_poly.pdbx_strand_id
1 'polypeptide(L)'
;MDAHFSRAVVRMLPIALLLLCSSVAQGAAGYRTANFTVAAPTPQLAKEIGDTAERCRRELALEWLGQELPRWSRPCPIMAQVAPNLGAGGATSFVFDGGEVFGWRMNIQGSRERILDSVIPHEITHTIFASHFRQPLPRWADEGACTTVEHKSEIDKQERMLIEFLQTHRGIAFDRMFAMTEYPEDVLPLYAQGHSLAHYLISQRGKAA
;
A
#
# COMPACT_ATOMS: atom_id res chain seq x y z
N MET A 1 2.32 39.17 -0.83
CA MET A 1 2.85 38.04 -0.03
C MET A 1 1.93 36.87 -0.35
N ASP A 2 2.16 36.24 -1.49
CA ASP A 2 1.28 35.21 -2.04
C ASP A 2 1.78 33.86 -1.60
N ALA A 3 1.00 33.23 -0.71
CA ALA A 3 1.25 31.87 -0.27
C ALA A 3 0.87 30.90 -1.39
N HIS A 4 1.85 30.43 -2.14
CA HIS A 4 1.68 29.28 -3.03
C HIS A 4 1.42 28.03 -2.19
N PHE A 5 0.15 27.68 -2.03
CA PHE A 5 -0.24 26.37 -1.52
C PHE A 5 0.11 25.31 -2.56
N SER A 6 1.21 24.61 -2.33
CA SER A 6 1.62 23.47 -3.13
C SER A 6 0.63 22.32 -2.90
N ARG A 7 -0.14 21.95 -3.92
CA ARG A 7 -0.95 20.73 -3.93
C ARG A 7 -0.02 19.54 -4.03
N ALA A 8 0.28 18.89 -2.92
CA ALA A 8 1.04 17.66 -2.92
C ALA A 8 0.17 16.52 -3.45
N VAL A 9 0.34 16.18 -4.73
CA VAL A 9 -0.21 14.96 -5.33
C VAL A 9 0.78 13.85 -5.04
N VAL A 10 0.50 13.01 -4.06
CA VAL A 10 1.29 11.81 -3.83
C VAL A 10 0.91 10.80 -4.91
N ARG A 11 1.66 10.78 -5.99
CA ARG A 11 1.62 9.72 -7.00
C ARG A 11 2.57 8.62 -6.54
N MET A 12 2.01 7.52 -6.06
CA MET A 12 2.78 6.27 -5.99
C MET A 12 3.15 5.89 -7.43
N LEU A 13 4.45 5.72 -7.68
CA LEU A 13 4.94 5.39 -9.02
C LEU A 13 4.30 4.09 -9.50
N PRO A 14 3.76 4.07 -10.73
CA PRO A 14 3.43 2.81 -11.36
C PRO A 14 4.75 2.07 -11.63
N ILE A 15 4.92 0.89 -11.07
CA ILE A 15 5.77 -0.12 -11.70
C ILE A 15 5.36 -0.11 -13.16
N ALA A 16 6.30 0.12 -14.07
CA ALA A 16 6.07 0.30 -15.49
C ALA A 16 5.19 -0.85 -16.03
N LEU A 17 3.90 -0.61 -16.08
CA LEU A 17 2.92 -1.51 -16.66
C LEU A 17 2.94 -1.28 -18.17
N LEU A 18 3.75 -2.05 -18.88
CA LEU A 18 3.64 -2.19 -20.34
C LEU A 18 2.25 -2.75 -20.64
N LEU A 19 1.36 -1.87 -21.06
CA LEU A 19 0.05 -2.19 -21.62
C LEU A 19 0.21 -2.98 -22.91
N LEU A 20 0.21 -4.31 -22.81
CA LEU A 20 -0.23 -5.16 -23.91
C LEU A 20 -1.76 -5.27 -23.82
N CYS A 21 -2.45 -4.38 -24.52
CA CYS A 21 -3.87 -4.49 -24.80
C CYS A 21 -4.13 -5.74 -25.63
N SER A 22 -4.52 -6.83 -24.96
CA SER A 22 -5.29 -7.89 -25.58
C SER A 22 -6.69 -7.83 -25.00
N SER A 23 -7.60 -7.23 -25.74
CA SER A 23 -9.01 -7.06 -25.42
C SER A 23 -9.72 -8.41 -25.38
N VAL A 24 -9.90 -8.95 -24.20
CA VAL A 24 -11.08 -9.76 -23.89
C VAL A 24 -11.91 -8.91 -22.93
N ALA A 25 -12.95 -8.30 -23.48
CA ALA A 25 -13.97 -7.62 -22.69
C ALA A 25 -14.82 -8.67 -21.93
N GLN A 26 -14.23 -9.33 -20.94
CA GLN A 26 -14.99 -9.93 -19.87
C GLN A 26 -15.39 -8.77 -18.96
N GLY A 27 -16.68 -8.45 -18.91
CA GLY A 27 -17.21 -7.40 -18.06
C GLY A 27 -16.74 -7.62 -16.62
N ALA A 28 -15.95 -6.69 -16.11
CA ALA A 28 -15.47 -6.74 -14.73
C ALA A 28 -16.68 -6.84 -13.79
N ALA A 29 -16.69 -7.86 -12.93
CA ALA A 29 -17.74 -8.03 -11.95
C ALA A 29 -17.54 -7.03 -10.82
N GLY A 30 -18.59 -6.30 -10.46
CA GLY A 30 -18.57 -5.28 -9.43
C GLY A 30 -19.07 -5.82 -8.08
N TYR A 31 -18.43 -5.41 -6.99
CA TYR A 31 -18.93 -5.59 -5.62
C TYR A 31 -18.77 -4.31 -4.82
N ARG A 32 -19.74 -4.00 -3.97
CA ARG A 32 -19.72 -2.78 -3.15
C ARG A 32 -19.86 -3.10 -1.68
N THR A 33 -18.99 -2.48 -0.90
CA THR A 33 -19.02 -2.49 0.57
C THR A 33 -19.28 -1.08 1.11
N ALA A 34 -19.13 -0.88 2.41
CA ALA A 34 -19.27 0.43 3.03
C ALA A 34 -18.21 1.42 2.57
N ASN A 35 -16.93 0.96 2.44
CA ASN A 35 -15.79 1.83 2.12
C ASN A 35 -15.14 1.53 0.77
N PHE A 36 -15.56 0.49 0.04
CA PHE A 36 -14.91 0.09 -1.21
C PHE A 36 -15.91 -0.20 -2.32
N THR A 37 -15.48 0.03 -3.57
CA THR A 37 -16.12 -0.52 -4.77
C THR A 37 -15.07 -1.31 -5.53
N VAL A 38 -15.30 -2.61 -5.73
CA VAL A 38 -14.32 -3.54 -6.30
C VAL A 38 -14.72 -3.93 -7.69
N ALA A 39 -13.78 -3.88 -8.62
CA ALA A 39 -13.88 -4.49 -9.95
C ALA A 39 -12.83 -5.60 -10.05
N ALA A 40 -13.27 -6.84 -10.32
CA ALA A 40 -12.42 -8.02 -10.42
C ALA A 40 -12.92 -8.95 -11.53
N PRO A 41 -12.11 -9.96 -11.96
CA PRO A 41 -12.48 -10.87 -13.04
C PRO A 41 -13.77 -11.67 -12.81
N THR A 42 -14.15 -11.96 -11.56
CA THR A 42 -15.36 -12.70 -11.21
C THR A 42 -16.10 -12.06 -10.03
N PRO A 43 -17.44 -12.27 -9.92
CA PRO A 43 -18.22 -11.79 -8.76
C PRO A 43 -17.69 -12.32 -7.42
N GLN A 44 -17.26 -13.59 -7.41
CA GLN A 44 -16.70 -14.23 -6.23
C GLN A 44 -15.43 -13.51 -5.76
N LEU A 45 -14.48 -13.24 -6.68
CA LEU A 45 -13.24 -12.52 -6.38
C LEU A 45 -13.52 -11.08 -5.94
N ALA A 46 -14.46 -10.39 -6.60
CA ALA A 46 -14.83 -9.04 -6.21
C ALA A 46 -15.35 -9.00 -4.76
N LYS A 47 -16.18 -9.97 -4.39
CA LYS A 47 -16.69 -10.10 -3.03
C LYS A 47 -15.58 -10.41 -2.02
N GLU A 48 -14.73 -11.39 -2.28
CA GLU A 48 -13.62 -11.77 -1.40
C GLU A 48 -12.66 -10.60 -1.15
N ILE A 49 -12.31 -9.87 -2.21
CA ILE A 49 -11.45 -8.67 -2.14
C ILE A 49 -12.11 -7.58 -1.30
N GLY A 50 -13.38 -7.28 -1.54
CA GLY A 50 -14.11 -6.24 -0.81
C GLY A 50 -14.27 -6.55 0.67
N ASP A 51 -14.65 -7.78 1.01
CA ASP A 51 -14.80 -8.22 2.40
C ASP A 51 -13.44 -8.24 3.12
N THR A 52 -12.37 -8.67 2.44
CA THR A 52 -11.00 -8.64 2.99
C THR A 52 -10.53 -7.19 3.22
N ALA A 53 -10.79 -6.28 2.28
CA ALA A 53 -10.42 -4.88 2.43
C ALA A 53 -11.12 -4.22 3.64
N GLU A 54 -12.43 -4.48 3.84
CA GLU A 54 -13.15 -3.97 5.03
C GLU A 54 -12.61 -4.57 6.33
N ARG A 55 -12.35 -5.87 6.35
CA ARG A 55 -11.79 -6.53 7.53
C ARG A 55 -10.39 -5.96 7.85
N CYS A 56 -9.50 -5.88 6.88
CA CYS A 56 -8.16 -5.30 7.07
C CYS A 56 -8.24 -3.85 7.53
N ARG A 57 -9.12 -3.03 6.93
CA ARG A 57 -9.29 -1.64 7.34
C ARG A 57 -9.68 -1.50 8.81
N ARG A 58 -10.55 -2.35 9.30
CA ARG A 58 -10.95 -2.35 10.71
C ARG A 58 -9.85 -2.90 11.61
N GLU A 59 -9.34 -4.09 11.33
CA GLU A 59 -8.38 -4.78 12.18
C GLU A 59 -7.05 -4.03 12.28
N LEU A 60 -6.51 -3.58 11.14
CA LEU A 60 -5.26 -2.83 11.10
C LEU A 60 -5.40 -1.41 11.71
N ALA A 61 -6.56 -0.75 11.57
CA ALA A 61 -6.78 0.52 12.26
C ALA A 61 -6.79 0.35 13.79
N LEU A 62 -7.40 -0.73 14.30
CA LEU A 62 -7.32 -1.06 15.73
C LEU A 62 -5.89 -1.39 16.16
N GLU A 63 -5.14 -2.13 15.35
CA GLU A 63 -3.76 -2.52 15.66
C GLU A 63 -2.79 -1.31 15.67
N TRP A 64 -2.92 -0.40 14.69
CA TRP A 64 -2.04 0.75 14.54
C TRP A 64 -2.45 1.96 15.36
N LEU A 65 -3.76 2.20 15.50
CA LEU A 65 -4.28 3.44 16.07
C LEU A 65 -5.07 3.24 17.36
N GLY A 66 -5.32 1.99 17.78
CA GLY A 66 -6.18 1.68 18.91
C GLY A 66 -7.66 1.98 18.71
N GLN A 67 -8.07 2.40 17.52
CA GLN A 67 -9.46 2.75 17.21
C GLN A 67 -9.78 2.51 15.73
N GLU A 68 -11.05 2.29 15.43
CA GLU A 68 -11.53 2.22 14.05
C GLU A 68 -11.55 3.61 13.39
N LEU A 69 -11.34 3.63 12.08
CA LEU A 69 -11.49 4.85 11.30
C LEU A 69 -12.96 5.07 10.90
N PRO A 70 -13.44 6.31 10.85
CA PRO A 70 -14.77 6.62 10.37
C PRO A 70 -14.96 6.19 8.91
N ARG A 71 -16.20 5.90 8.52
CA ARG A 71 -16.54 5.59 7.14
C ARG A 71 -16.18 6.76 6.23
N TRP A 72 -15.61 6.45 5.07
CA TRP A 72 -15.36 7.46 4.05
C TRP A 72 -16.65 7.98 3.42
N SER A 73 -16.68 9.25 3.09
CA SER A 73 -17.82 9.88 2.40
C SER A 73 -18.05 9.28 1.00
N ARG A 74 -16.98 8.81 0.36
CA ARG A 74 -17.02 8.11 -0.93
C ARG A 74 -16.18 6.85 -0.85
N PRO A 75 -16.70 5.69 -1.29
CA PRO A 75 -15.94 4.46 -1.35
C PRO A 75 -14.69 4.57 -2.23
N CYS A 76 -13.60 3.95 -1.79
CA CYS A 76 -12.38 3.79 -2.58
C CYS A 76 -12.63 2.75 -3.69
N PRO A 77 -12.44 3.08 -4.98
CA PRO A 77 -12.44 2.07 -6.04
C PRO A 77 -11.19 1.21 -5.96
N ILE A 78 -11.38 -0.12 -6.01
CA ILE A 78 -10.35 -1.13 -6.14
C ILE A 78 -10.48 -1.79 -7.51
N MET A 79 -9.41 -1.73 -8.31
CA MET A 79 -9.29 -2.42 -9.59
C MET A 79 -8.33 -3.59 -9.43
N ALA A 80 -8.83 -4.83 -9.56
CA ALA A 80 -8.06 -6.03 -9.31
C ALA A 80 -7.78 -6.82 -10.60
N GLN A 81 -6.49 -7.10 -10.85
CA GLN A 81 -6.02 -8.04 -11.87
C GLN A 81 -5.55 -9.31 -11.18
N VAL A 82 -6.26 -10.42 -11.41
CA VAL A 82 -6.01 -11.68 -10.71
C VAL A 82 -5.60 -12.76 -11.69
N ALA A 83 -4.38 -13.27 -11.57
CA ALA A 83 -3.90 -14.41 -12.34
C ALA A 83 -2.82 -15.19 -11.55
N PRO A 84 -2.75 -16.55 -11.70
CA PRO A 84 -1.87 -17.39 -10.89
C PRO A 84 -0.38 -17.01 -10.95
N ASN A 85 0.09 -16.55 -12.10
CA ASN A 85 1.49 -16.25 -12.38
C ASN A 85 1.78 -14.73 -12.44
N LEU A 86 0.82 -13.91 -12.03
CA LEU A 86 1.02 -12.47 -12.00
C LEU A 86 1.82 -12.07 -10.76
N GLY A 87 2.84 -11.24 -10.94
CA GLY A 87 3.59 -10.68 -9.83
C GLY A 87 2.68 -9.91 -8.87
N ALA A 88 2.82 -10.16 -7.58
CA ALA A 88 2.05 -9.44 -6.56
C ALA A 88 2.50 -7.98 -6.46
N GLY A 89 1.54 -7.08 -6.40
CA GLY A 89 1.79 -5.66 -6.20
C GLY A 89 0.52 -4.85 -6.19
N GLY A 90 0.62 -3.66 -5.63
CA GLY A 90 -0.48 -2.72 -5.55
C GLY A 90 -0.01 -1.27 -5.69
N ALA A 91 -0.95 -0.37 -5.80
CA ALA A 91 -0.73 1.06 -5.72
C ALA A 91 -2.00 1.75 -5.24
N THR A 92 -1.88 2.48 -4.16
CA THR A 92 -2.95 3.34 -3.64
C THR A 92 -2.60 4.80 -3.90
N SER A 93 -3.53 5.55 -4.47
CA SER A 93 -3.40 6.98 -4.70
C SER A 93 -4.49 7.76 -4.00
N PHE A 94 -4.13 8.93 -3.49
CA PHE A 94 -5.01 9.86 -2.81
C PHE A 94 -4.41 11.28 -2.87
N VAL A 95 -5.18 12.26 -2.44
CA VAL A 95 -4.78 13.67 -2.44
C VAL A 95 -4.92 14.22 -1.03
N PHE A 96 -3.91 14.95 -0.57
CA PHE A 96 -3.98 15.78 0.64
C PHE A 96 -4.28 17.22 0.21
N ASP A 97 -5.32 17.81 0.80
CA ASP A 97 -5.63 19.23 0.62
C ASP A 97 -6.38 19.76 1.84
N GLY A 98 -5.91 20.89 2.38
CA GLY A 98 -6.51 21.53 3.54
C GLY A 98 -6.59 20.68 4.82
N GLY A 99 -5.67 19.74 5.02
CA GLY A 99 -5.69 18.80 6.14
C GLY A 99 -6.68 17.64 5.99
N GLU A 100 -7.27 17.48 4.82
CA GLU A 100 -8.14 16.37 4.45
C GLU A 100 -7.46 15.45 3.44
N VAL A 101 -7.91 14.20 3.40
CA VAL A 101 -7.45 13.21 2.42
C VAL A 101 -8.65 12.63 1.67
N PHE A 102 -8.57 12.62 0.35
CA PHE A 102 -9.66 12.18 -0.52
C PHE A 102 -9.13 11.70 -1.89
N GLY A 103 -10.05 11.38 -2.80
CA GLY A 103 -9.69 10.94 -4.16
C GLY A 103 -9.07 9.56 -4.19
N TRP A 104 -9.42 8.70 -3.21
CA TRP A 104 -8.93 7.34 -3.08
C TRP A 104 -9.07 6.53 -4.36
N ARG A 105 -8.03 5.82 -4.72
CA ARG A 105 -8.02 4.82 -5.79
C ARG A 105 -6.98 3.76 -5.48
N MET A 106 -7.32 2.49 -5.66
CA MET A 106 -6.44 1.37 -5.41
C MET A 106 -6.41 0.45 -6.64
N ASN A 107 -5.22 0.12 -7.13
CA ASN A 107 -5.01 -0.88 -8.15
C ASN A 107 -4.19 -2.01 -7.54
N ILE A 108 -4.64 -3.24 -7.70
CA ILE A 108 -3.97 -4.41 -7.13
C ILE A 108 -3.85 -5.51 -8.18
N GLN A 109 -2.76 -6.27 -8.11
CA GLN A 109 -2.53 -7.41 -8.99
C GLN A 109 -1.81 -8.55 -8.27
N GLY A 110 -1.98 -9.77 -8.78
CA GLY A 110 -1.29 -10.95 -8.26
C GLY A 110 -2.10 -12.23 -8.37
N SER A 111 -1.62 -13.30 -7.75
CA SER A 111 -2.47 -14.46 -7.51
C SER A 111 -3.54 -14.11 -6.47
N ARG A 112 -4.64 -14.88 -6.46
CA ARG A 112 -5.71 -14.67 -5.48
C ARG A 112 -5.17 -14.64 -4.04
N GLU A 113 -4.31 -15.60 -3.69
CA GLU A 113 -3.73 -15.73 -2.35
C GLU A 113 -2.92 -14.49 -2.00
N ARG A 114 -1.98 -14.07 -2.88
CA ARG A 114 -1.11 -12.91 -2.63
C ARG A 114 -1.88 -11.60 -2.53
N ILE A 115 -2.94 -11.45 -3.30
CA ILE A 115 -3.81 -10.28 -3.18
C ILE A 115 -4.46 -10.23 -1.80
N LEU A 116 -5.00 -11.34 -1.31
CA LEU A 116 -5.77 -11.38 -0.07
C LEU A 116 -4.89 -11.33 1.19
N ASP A 117 -3.71 -11.95 1.16
CA ASP A 117 -2.84 -12.09 2.33
C ASP A 117 -1.69 -11.08 2.43
N SER A 118 -1.36 -10.39 1.35
CA SER A 118 -0.24 -9.46 1.32
C SER A 118 -0.60 -8.11 0.70
N VAL A 119 -1.10 -8.08 -0.54
CA VAL A 119 -1.31 -6.81 -1.26
C VAL A 119 -2.40 -5.96 -0.59
N ILE A 120 -3.56 -6.54 -0.25
CA ILE A 120 -4.64 -5.79 0.41
C ILE A 120 -4.21 -5.27 1.79
N PRO A 121 -3.64 -6.06 2.70
CA PRO A 121 -3.16 -5.53 3.97
C PRO A 121 -2.17 -4.37 3.81
N HIS A 122 -1.21 -4.48 2.89
CA HIS A 122 -0.25 -3.43 2.56
C HIS A 122 -0.96 -2.14 2.11
N GLU A 123 -1.75 -2.21 1.06
CA GLU A 123 -2.44 -1.05 0.48
C GLU A 123 -3.46 -0.40 1.44
N ILE A 124 -4.12 -1.19 2.25
CA ILE A 124 -5.03 -0.69 3.29
C ILE A 124 -4.26 0.07 4.37
N THR A 125 -3.06 -0.36 4.74
CA THR A 125 -2.24 0.33 5.74
C THR A 125 -1.88 1.74 5.27
N HIS A 126 -1.54 1.94 3.99
CA HIS A 126 -1.38 3.28 3.42
C HIS A 126 -2.62 4.16 3.62
N THR A 127 -3.82 3.61 3.42
CA THR A 127 -5.05 4.38 3.62
C THR A 127 -5.30 4.73 5.08
N ILE A 128 -4.92 3.86 6.01
CA ILE A 128 -5.03 4.10 7.45
C ILE A 128 -4.11 5.25 7.85
N PHE A 129 -2.85 5.20 7.45
CA PHE A 129 -1.88 6.24 7.76
C PHE A 129 -2.24 7.58 7.13
N ALA A 130 -2.62 7.59 5.85
CA ALA A 130 -3.07 8.80 5.19
C ALA A 130 -4.29 9.43 5.88
N SER A 131 -5.27 8.61 6.30
CA SER A 131 -6.45 9.07 7.03
C SER A 131 -6.13 9.62 8.42
N HIS A 132 -5.13 9.04 9.10
CA HIS A 132 -4.74 9.44 10.45
C HIS A 132 -3.84 10.67 10.45
N PHE A 133 -2.73 10.62 9.71
CA PHE A 133 -1.72 11.69 9.72
C PHE A 133 -2.11 12.89 8.86
N ARG A 134 -2.95 12.71 7.84
CA ARG A 134 -3.43 13.74 6.90
C ARG A 134 -2.31 14.52 6.21
N GLN A 135 -1.16 13.89 6.09
CA GLN A 135 0.04 14.40 5.41
C GLN A 135 0.90 13.24 4.94
N PRO A 136 1.79 13.45 3.95
CA PRO A 136 2.72 12.42 3.52
C PRO A 136 3.66 12.00 4.65
N LEU A 137 3.88 10.70 4.77
CA LEU A 137 4.92 10.14 5.63
C LEU A 137 6.26 10.04 4.89
N PRO A 138 7.40 9.98 5.61
CA PRO A 138 8.67 9.59 5.03
C PRO A 138 8.53 8.23 4.33
N ARG A 139 9.04 8.09 3.12
CA ARG A 139 8.86 6.89 2.29
C ARG A 139 9.25 5.60 2.98
N TRP A 140 10.38 5.60 3.68
CA TRP A 140 10.85 4.42 4.42
C TRP A 140 9.88 3.98 5.52
N ALA A 141 9.23 4.93 6.18
CA ALA A 141 8.30 4.64 7.27
C ALA A 141 6.96 4.14 6.73
N ASP A 142 6.45 4.79 5.68
CA ASP A 142 5.20 4.42 5.02
C ASP A 142 5.31 3.00 4.45
N GLU A 143 6.27 2.74 3.56
CA GLU A 143 6.47 1.44 2.93
C GLU A 143 6.90 0.36 3.93
N GLY A 144 7.81 0.73 4.85
CA GLY A 144 8.32 -0.20 5.84
C GLY A 144 7.23 -0.71 6.78
N ALA A 145 6.37 0.16 7.26
CA ALA A 145 5.24 -0.22 8.12
C ALA A 145 4.20 -1.04 7.35
N CYS A 146 3.86 -0.65 6.11
CA CYS A 146 2.94 -1.41 5.25
C CYS A 146 3.45 -2.82 4.96
N THR A 147 4.75 -3.01 4.78
CA THR A 147 5.34 -4.34 4.57
C THR A 147 5.24 -5.25 5.81
N THR A 148 5.21 -4.69 7.04
CA THR A 148 5.12 -5.50 8.27
C THR A 148 3.81 -6.26 8.43
N VAL A 149 2.78 -5.95 7.66
CA VAL A 149 1.46 -6.60 7.71
C VAL A 149 1.24 -7.60 6.59
N GLU A 150 2.21 -7.78 5.71
CA GLU A 150 2.16 -8.76 4.63
C GLU A 150 2.33 -10.19 5.16
N HIS A 151 2.02 -11.16 4.29
CA HIS A 151 2.24 -12.56 4.63
C HIS A 151 3.72 -12.87 4.86
N LYS A 152 3.99 -13.78 5.77
CA LYS A 152 5.37 -14.14 6.17
C LYS A 152 6.30 -14.42 5.01
N SER A 153 5.84 -15.01 3.91
CA SER A 153 6.69 -15.30 2.75
C SER A 153 7.22 -14.03 2.06
N GLU A 154 6.44 -12.95 2.05
CA GLU A 154 6.89 -11.66 1.52
C GLU A 154 7.86 -10.98 2.51
N ILE A 155 7.56 -11.05 3.81
CA ILE A 155 8.47 -10.58 4.86
C ILE A 155 9.83 -11.29 4.76
N ASP A 156 9.85 -12.62 4.68
CA ASP A 156 11.08 -13.42 4.54
C ASP A 156 11.85 -13.05 3.25
N LYS A 157 11.15 -12.66 2.19
CA LYS A 157 11.76 -12.18 0.95
C LYS A 157 12.45 -10.83 1.17
N GLN A 158 11.80 -9.88 1.85
CA GLN A 158 12.40 -8.58 2.17
C GLN A 158 13.65 -8.74 3.04
N GLU A 159 13.62 -9.63 4.03
CA GLU A 159 14.77 -9.91 4.89
C GLU A 159 15.95 -10.49 4.11
N ARG A 160 15.71 -11.43 3.18
CA ARG A 160 16.77 -11.96 2.31
C ARG A 160 17.34 -10.89 1.37
N MET A 161 16.48 -10.08 0.75
CA MET A 161 16.92 -9.00 -0.12
C MET A 161 17.71 -7.95 0.64
N LEU A 162 17.36 -7.65 1.89
CA LEU A 162 18.14 -6.72 2.72
C LEU A 162 19.60 -7.17 2.86
N ILE A 163 19.81 -8.45 3.20
CA ILE A 163 21.17 -9.00 3.32
C ILE A 163 21.93 -8.86 1.99
N GLU A 164 21.30 -9.22 0.89
CA GLU A 164 21.90 -9.08 -0.45
C GLU A 164 22.26 -7.63 -0.76
N PHE A 165 21.36 -6.68 -0.51
CA PHE A 165 21.60 -5.26 -0.81
C PHE A 165 22.72 -4.67 0.04
N LEU A 166 22.85 -5.07 1.29
CA LEU A 166 23.94 -4.64 2.14
C LEU A 166 25.28 -5.23 1.68
N GLN A 167 25.31 -6.49 1.26
CA GLN A 167 26.51 -7.15 0.75
C GLN A 167 26.98 -6.62 -0.61
N THR A 168 26.03 -6.16 -1.44
CA THR A 168 26.30 -5.66 -2.80
C THR A 168 26.40 -4.14 -2.89
N HIS A 169 26.47 -3.45 -1.74
CA HIS A 169 26.52 -1.99 -1.65
C HIS A 169 25.32 -1.25 -2.33
N ARG A 170 24.19 -1.93 -2.48
CA ARG A 170 22.93 -1.33 -2.96
C ARG A 170 22.08 -0.73 -1.84
N GLY A 171 22.51 -0.89 -0.59
CA GLY A 171 21.82 -0.27 0.55
C GLY A 171 21.83 1.26 0.45
N ILE A 172 20.76 1.88 0.93
CA ILE A 172 20.59 3.33 0.98
C ILE A 172 21.16 3.82 2.33
N ALA A 173 22.05 4.81 2.31
CA ALA A 173 22.54 5.43 3.54
C ALA A 173 21.36 6.06 4.34
N PHE A 174 21.37 5.93 5.65
CA PHE A 174 20.22 6.35 6.50
C PHE A 174 19.89 7.82 6.39
N ASP A 175 20.87 8.70 6.33
CA ASP A 175 20.67 10.14 6.14
C ASP A 175 19.91 10.43 4.85
N ARG A 176 20.27 9.77 3.76
CA ARG A 176 19.57 9.85 2.48
C ARG A 176 18.17 9.23 2.57
N MET A 177 18.04 8.04 3.17
CA MET A 177 16.76 7.35 3.28
C MET A 177 15.74 8.14 4.10
N PHE A 178 16.18 8.76 5.21
CA PHE A 178 15.29 9.56 6.06
C PHE A 178 14.88 10.88 5.42
N ALA A 179 15.69 11.46 4.57
CA ALA A 179 15.37 12.67 3.83
C ALA A 179 14.56 12.42 2.55
N MET A 180 14.27 11.15 2.22
CA MET A 180 13.65 10.78 0.94
C MET A 180 12.15 11.09 0.92
N THR A 181 11.75 12.01 0.05
CA THR A 181 10.35 12.38 -0.21
C THR A 181 9.77 11.72 -1.44
N GLU A 182 10.64 11.33 -2.40
CA GLU A 182 10.28 10.67 -3.64
C GLU A 182 10.84 9.24 -3.67
N TYR A 183 10.25 8.40 -4.53
CA TYR A 183 10.77 7.04 -4.72
C TYR A 183 12.07 7.07 -5.52
N PRO A 184 13.07 6.27 -5.14
CA PRO A 184 14.27 6.07 -5.96
C PRO A 184 13.92 5.23 -7.19
N GLU A 185 14.75 5.27 -8.22
CA GLU A 185 14.59 4.41 -9.41
C GLU A 185 14.63 2.92 -9.04
N ASP A 186 15.57 2.51 -8.18
CA ASP A 186 15.58 1.18 -7.56
C ASP A 186 14.88 1.25 -6.20
N VAL A 187 13.62 0.86 -6.17
CA VAL A 187 12.77 0.94 -4.97
C VAL A 187 12.99 -0.21 -3.98
N LEU A 188 13.52 -1.35 -4.43
CA LEU A 188 13.62 -2.55 -3.61
C LEU A 188 14.46 -2.38 -2.34
N PRO A 189 15.62 -1.69 -2.36
CA PRO A 189 16.35 -1.40 -1.15
C PRO A 189 15.56 -0.56 -0.13
N LEU A 190 14.72 0.39 -0.61
CA LEU A 190 13.87 1.19 0.26
C LEU A 190 12.85 0.32 1.01
N TYR A 191 12.18 -0.61 0.33
CA TYR A 191 11.24 -1.55 0.94
C TYR A 191 11.94 -2.43 1.97
N ALA A 192 13.05 -3.07 1.61
CA ALA A 192 13.77 -3.99 2.48
C ALA A 192 14.34 -3.30 3.73
N GLN A 193 14.97 -2.13 3.58
CA GLN A 193 15.51 -1.36 4.71
C GLN A 193 14.40 -0.71 5.53
N GLY A 194 13.37 -0.17 4.89
CA GLY A 194 12.19 0.41 5.54
C GLY A 194 11.49 -0.62 6.41
N HIS A 195 11.24 -1.83 5.88
CA HIS A 195 10.69 -2.96 6.63
C HIS A 195 11.54 -3.29 7.87
N SER A 196 12.84 -3.49 7.68
CA SER A 196 13.73 -3.83 8.79
C SER A 196 13.72 -2.78 9.91
N LEU A 197 13.74 -1.50 9.54
CA LEU A 197 13.70 -0.40 10.50
C LEU A 197 12.33 -0.29 11.18
N ALA A 198 11.23 -0.38 10.43
CA ALA A 198 9.88 -0.37 10.99
C ALA A 198 9.67 -1.55 11.96
N HIS A 199 10.08 -2.75 11.57
CA HIS A 199 10.03 -3.94 12.43
C HIS A 199 10.84 -3.76 13.71
N TYR A 200 12.05 -3.21 13.62
CA TYR A 200 12.85 -2.89 14.80
C TYR A 200 12.13 -1.90 15.74
N LEU A 201 11.60 -0.80 15.23
CA LEU A 201 10.90 0.20 16.03
C LEU A 201 9.64 -0.38 16.68
N ILE A 202 8.88 -1.17 15.96
CA ILE A 202 7.69 -1.87 16.46
C ILE A 202 8.08 -2.84 17.58
N SER A 203 9.18 -3.57 17.45
CA SER A 203 9.67 -4.49 18.48
C SER A 203 10.03 -3.79 19.80
N GLN A 204 10.42 -2.51 19.74
CA GLN A 204 10.78 -1.71 20.93
C GLN A 204 9.58 -1.08 21.62
N ARG A 205 8.55 -0.69 20.89
CA ARG A 205 7.48 0.17 21.41
C ARG A 205 6.07 -0.31 21.07
N GLY A 206 5.91 -1.32 20.20
CA GLY A 206 4.62 -1.71 19.62
C GLY A 206 4.21 -0.82 18.45
N LYS A 207 3.09 -1.19 17.79
CA LYS A 207 2.59 -0.46 16.61
C LYS A 207 1.89 0.87 16.95
N ALA A 208 1.29 0.97 18.13
CA ALA A 208 0.52 2.15 18.56
C ALA A 208 1.37 3.22 19.26
N ALA A 209 2.69 3.11 19.27
CA ALA A 209 3.61 4.04 19.92
C ALA A 209 4.17 5.10 18.92
#